data_0c31a84e24ad68a8756a286a9d9ae3b3
#
_entry.id   0c31a84e24ad68a8756a286a9d9ae3b3
#
_cell.length_a   1.000
_cell.length_b   1.000
_cell.length_c   1.000
_cell.angle_alpha   90.00
_cell.angle_beta   90.00
_cell.angle_gamma   90.00
#
_symmetry.space_group_name_H-M   'P 1'
#
loop_
_entity.id
_entity.type
_entity.pdbx_description
1 polymer ?
#
loop_
_entity_poly.entity_id
_entity_poly.type
_entity_poly.pdbx_seq_one_letter_code
_entity_poly.pdbx_strand_id
1 'polypeptide(L)'
;GITLKEIKDIVDKYSSDHDRNDIKAVILTSPTYEGNVSDIKSIAEYLHQYNIPLIVDEAHGAHFNFSESFPQSAVKCGADIVINSVHKTLPSLTQTAIMHINYGIVDVERIRRYWNIYQSTSPSYILMSSIARSLSIVKNDGDKLFAEYVDKLTILSCLLYTSPSPR
;
A
#
# COMPACT_ATOMS: atom_id res chain seq x y z
N GLY A 1 -8.16 10.17 -2.90
CA GLY A 1 -6.75 9.88 -3.07
C GLY A 1 -6.06 10.99 -3.83
N ILE A 2 -4.73 10.99 -3.82
CA ILE A 2 -3.93 11.93 -4.62
C ILE A 2 -4.04 11.55 -6.10
N THR A 3 -4.23 12.55 -6.95
CA THR A 3 -4.38 12.37 -8.40
C THR A 3 -3.05 12.50 -9.13
N LEU A 4 -2.94 11.90 -10.32
CA LEU A 4 -1.79 12.08 -11.20
C LEU A 4 -1.55 13.56 -11.54
N LYS A 5 -2.62 14.35 -11.68
CA LYS A 5 -2.51 15.79 -11.97
C LYS A 5 -1.79 16.51 -10.84
N GLU A 6 -2.18 16.27 -9.59
CA GLU A 6 -1.54 16.90 -8.43
C GLU A 6 -0.05 16.54 -8.33
N ILE A 7 0.31 15.28 -8.62
CA ILE A 7 1.72 14.85 -8.67
C ILE A 7 2.48 15.60 -9.76
N LYS A 8 1.92 15.70 -10.98
CA LYS A 8 2.52 16.44 -12.07
C LYS A 8 2.74 17.91 -11.71
N ASP A 9 1.70 18.56 -11.18
CA ASP A 9 1.76 19.97 -10.79
C ASP A 9 2.86 20.22 -9.74
N ILE A 10 3.04 19.32 -8.78
CA ILE A 10 4.09 19.42 -7.75
C ILE A 10 5.48 19.21 -8.36
N VAL A 11 5.66 18.17 -9.17
CA VAL A 11 6.96 17.85 -9.81
C VAL A 11 7.37 18.95 -10.77
N ASP A 12 6.45 19.46 -11.59
CA ASP A 12 6.74 20.51 -12.55
C ASP A 12 7.04 21.85 -11.86
N LYS A 13 6.27 22.21 -10.82
CA LYS A 13 6.54 23.38 -10.00
C LYS A 13 7.91 23.32 -9.32
N TYR A 14 8.28 22.16 -8.76
CA TYR A 14 9.62 22.00 -8.17
C TYR A 14 10.71 22.17 -9.24
N SER A 15 10.50 21.57 -10.42
CA SER A 15 11.45 21.58 -11.52
C SER A 15 11.59 22.93 -12.22
N SER A 16 10.71 23.90 -11.95
CA SER A 16 10.87 25.27 -12.46
C SER A 16 12.01 26.03 -11.76
N ASP A 17 12.27 25.71 -10.51
CA ASP A 17 13.23 26.42 -9.67
C ASP A 17 14.46 25.56 -9.28
N HIS A 18 14.39 24.24 -9.51
CA HIS A 18 15.40 23.25 -9.09
C HIS A 18 15.64 22.22 -10.19
N ASP A 19 16.75 21.48 -10.10
CA ASP A 19 16.95 20.33 -10.96
C ASP A 19 15.97 19.20 -10.57
N ARG A 20 15.23 18.67 -11.55
CA ARG A 20 14.33 17.53 -11.35
C ARG A 20 15.04 16.31 -10.76
N ASN A 21 16.33 16.15 -11.05
CA ASN A 21 17.17 15.09 -10.49
C ASN A 21 17.38 15.21 -8.97
N ASP A 22 17.04 16.36 -8.38
CA ASP A 22 17.07 16.52 -6.92
C ASP A 22 15.90 15.85 -6.21
N ILE A 23 14.83 15.52 -6.94
CA ILE A 23 13.73 14.70 -6.41
C ILE A 23 14.22 13.27 -6.26
N LYS A 24 14.43 12.82 -5.03
CA LYS A 24 14.99 11.50 -4.74
C LYS A 24 13.93 10.39 -4.64
N ALA A 25 12.70 10.74 -4.30
CA ALA A 25 11.55 9.83 -4.28
C ALA A 25 10.25 10.62 -4.11
N VAL A 26 9.15 10.01 -4.50
CA VAL A 26 7.80 10.45 -4.12
C VAL A 26 7.25 9.44 -3.12
N ILE A 27 6.69 9.93 -2.02
CA ILE A 27 6.06 9.11 -0.98
C ILE A 27 4.60 9.52 -0.88
N LEU A 28 3.70 8.55 -0.92
CA LEU A 28 2.27 8.79 -0.74
C LEU A 28 1.60 7.65 0.03
N THR A 29 0.44 7.95 0.64
CA THR A 29 -0.39 6.98 1.35
C THR A 29 -1.58 6.60 0.46
N SER A 30 -1.72 5.30 0.16
CA SER A 30 -2.84 4.75 -0.59
C SER A 30 -3.07 3.28 -0.22
N PRO A 31 -4.26 2.92 0.32
CA PRO A 31 -5.38 3.80 0.61
C PRO A 31 -5.11 4.74 1.78
N THR A 32 -5.82 5.87 1.82
CA THR A 32 -5.85 6.73 3.01
C THR A 32 -6.61 6.05 4.14
N TYR A 33 -6.62 6.67 5.34
CA TYR A 33 -7.38 6.15 6.48
C TYR A 33 -8.88 6.03 6.18
N GLU A 34 -9.42 6.96 5.40
CA GLU A 34 -10.82 6.99 4.96
C GLU A 34 -11.13 6.01 3.80
N GLY A 35 -10.13 5.28 3.32
CA GLY A 35 -10.28 4.31 2.25
C GLY A 35 -10.15 4.88 0.82
N ASN A 36 -9.69 6.13 0.67
CA ASN A 36 -9.47 6.69 -0.67
C ASN A 36 -8.21 6.09 -1.31
N VAL A 37 -8.36 5.59 -2.53
CA VAL A 37 -7.28 4.98 -3.31
C VAL A 37 -6.81 5.93 -4.42
N SER A 38 -5.50 6.01 -4.62
CA SER A 38 -4.86 6.78 -5.70
C SER A 38 -4.62 5.89 -6.93
N ASP A 39 -4.55 6.50 -8.11
CA ASP A 39 -4.12 5.78 -9.33
C ASP A 39 -2.60 5.57 -9.33
N ILE A 40 -2.17 4.59 -8.53
CA ILE A 40 -0.74 4.27 -8.33
C ILE A 40 -0.05 3.93 -9.65
N LYS A 41 -0.75 3.22 -10.55
CA LYS A 41 -0.18 2.79 -11.82
C LYS A 41 0.22 3.99 -12.68
N SER A 42 -0.70 4.91 -12.91
CA SER A 42 -0.42 6.10 -13.72
C SER A 42 0.62 7.02 -13.07
N ILE A 43 0.63 7.09 -11.73
CA ILE A 43 1.62 7.87 -10.97
C ILE A 43 3.01 7.23 -11.13
N ALA A 44 3.15 5.91 -10.95
CA ALA A 44 4.40 5.19 -11.11
C ALA A 44 4.94 5.35 -12.55
N GLU A 45 4.09 5.09 -13.57
CA GLU A 45 4.47 5.25 -14.98
C GLU A 45 4.98 6.66 -15.31
N TYR A 46 4.39 7.70 -14.72
CA TYR A 46 4.86 9.07 -14.89
C TYR A 46 6.21 9.32 -14.22
N LEU A 47 6.37 8.94 -12.95
CA LEU A 47 7.58 9.16 -12.17
C LEU A 47 8.79 8.39 -12.74
N HIS A 48 8.55 7.18 -13.23
CA HIS A 48 9.60 6.32 -13.81
C HIS A 48 10.21 6.92 -15.10
N GLN A 49 9.48 7.74 -15.84
CA GLN A 49 10.05 8.48 -17.00
C GLN A 49 11.22 9.38 -16.60
N TYR A 50 11.26 9.79 -15.33
CA TYR A 50 12.29 10.65 -14.75
C TYR A 50 13.21 9.90 -13.78
N ASN A 51 13.12 8.57 -13.74
CA ASN A 51 13.87 7.74 -12.79
C ASN A 51 13.65 8.11 -11.31
N ILE A 52 12.43 8.60 -10.98
CA ILE A 52 12.02 8.95 -9.63
C ILE A 52 11.29 7.77 -8.99
N PRO A 53 11.79 7.19 -7.89
CA PRO A 53 11.12 6.09 -7.20
C PRO A 53 9.82 6.52 -6.54
N LEU A 54 8.82 5.61 -6.58
CA LEU A 54 7.55 5.74 -5.88
C LEU A 54 7.51 4.83 -4.65
N ILE A 55 7.32 5.43 -3.48
CA ILE A 55 7.13 4.73 -2.21
C ILE A 55 5.67 4.87 -1.81
N VAL A 56 4.99 3.76 -1.54
CA VAL A 56 3.58 3.76 -1.14
C VAL A 56 3.42 3.18 0.26
N ASP A 57 2.89 4.01 1.17
CA ASP A 57 2.35 3.51 2.41
C ASP A 57 0.96 2.92 2.14
N GLU A 58 0.93 1.61 1.94
CA GLU A 58 -0.28 0.80 1.75
C GLU A 58 -0.68 0.07 3.05
N ALA A 59 -0.47 0.73 4.20
CA ALA A 59 -0.74 0.12 5.51
C ALA A 59 -2.18 -0.37 5.67
N HIS A 60 -3.15 0.26 5.02
CA HIS A 60 -4.57 -0.13 5.04
C HIS A 60 -4.98 -1.02 3.86
N GLY A 61 -4.06 -1.40 2.97
CA GLY A 61 -4.31 -2.18 1.76
C GLY A 61 -3.68 -3.58 1.74
N ALA A 62 -3.22 -4.12 2.88
CA ALA A 62 -2.56 -5.43 2.90
C ALA A 62 -3.40 -6.58 2.31
N HIS A 63 -4.72 -6.42 2.23
CA HIS A 63 -5.67 -7.40 1.67
C HIS A 63 -5.89 -7.26 0.16
N PHE A 64 -5.41 -6.21 -0.49
CA PHE A 64 -5.72 -5.91 -1.90
C PHE A 64 -5.34 -7.01 -2.90
N ASN A 65 -4.32 -7.79 -2.61
CA ASN A 65 -3.85 -8.84 -3.51
C ASN A 65 -4.68 -10.14 -3.46
N PHE A 66 -5.65 -10.24 -2.55
CA PHE A 66 -6.32 -11.51 -2.23
C PHE A 66 -7.76 -11.63 -2.70
N SER A 67 -8.30 -10.60 -3.38
CA SER A 67 -9.62 -10.68 -4.02
C SER A 67 -9.71 -9.63 -5.14
N GLU A 68 -10.37 -10.00 -6.23
CA GLU A 68 -10.65 -9.09 -7.35
C GLU A 68 -11.69 -8.01 -7.00
N SER A 69 -12.40 -8.17 -5.89
CA SER A 69 -13.35 -7.17 -5.38
C SER A 69 -12.65 -5.94 -4.78
N PHE A 70 -11.34 -6.00 -4.57
CA PHE A 70 -10.54 -4.90 -4.04
C PHE A 70 -9.72 -4.21 -5.13
N PRO A 71 -9.27 -2.97 -4.89
CA PRO A 71 -8.31 -2.31 -5.75
C PRO A 71 -7.04 -3.14 -5.92
N GLN A 72 -6.34 -2.94 -7.03
CA GLN A 72 -5.05 -3.58 -7.25
C GLN A 72 -4.01 -3.00 -6.28
N SER A 73 -3.19 -3.86 -5.66
CA SER A 73 -2.12 -3.42 -4.76
C SER A 73 -1.07 -2.58 -5.49
N ALA A 74 -0.51 -1.62 -4.77
CA ALA A 74 0.57 -0.77 -5.24
C ALA A 74 1.79 -1.57 -5.74
N VAL A 75 2.04 -2.76 -5.19
CA VAL A 75 3.09 -3.68 -5.69
C VAL A 75 2.84 -4.06 -7.14
N LYS A 76 1.62 -4.44 -7.50
CA LYS A 76 1.26 -4.80 -8.87
C LYS A 76 1.13 -3.58 -9.78
N CYS A 77 0.84 -2.41 -9.20
CA CYS A 77 0.74 -1.14 -9.91
C CYS A 77 2.10 -0.52 -10.23
N GLY A 78 3.20 -1.13 -9.81
CA GLY A 78 4.55 -0.69 -10.18
C GLY A 78 5.21 0.26 -9.18
N ALA A 79 4.67 0.44 -7.97
CA ALA A 79 5.39 1.18 -6.92
C ALA A 79 6.70 0.44 -6.56
N ASP A 80 7.77 1.19 -6.30
CA ASP A 80 9.10 0.63 -6.06
C ASP A 80 9.25 0.07 -4.64
N ILE A 81 8.66 0.75 -3.67
CA ILE A 81 8.59 0.29 -2.28
C ILE A 81 7.16 0.40 -1.79
N VAL A 82 6.64 -0.67 -1.21
CA VAL A 82 5.29 -0.71 -0.64
C VAL A 82 5.34 -1.24 0.78
N ILE A 83 4.66 -0.56 1.70
CA ILE A 83 4.62 -0.94 3.11
C ILE A 83 3.20 -1.35 3.46
N ASN A 84 3.02 -2.61 3.87
CA ASN A 84 1.75 -3.15 4.34
C ASN A 84 1.77 -3.40 5.85
N SER A 85 0.81 -2.85 6.59
CA SER A 85 0.54 -3.27 7.96
C SER A 85 -0.37 -4.49 7.96
N VAL A 86 0.22 -5.67 8.15
CA VAL A 86 -0.52 -6.95 8.06
C VAL A 86 -1.62 -7.03 9.13
N HIS A 87 -1.34 -6.51 10.32
CA HIS A 87 -2.26 -6.52 11.46
C HIS A 87 -3.50 -5.63 11.31
N LYS A 88 -3.53 -4.72 10.34
CA LYS A 88 -4.68 -3.80 10.18
C LYS A 88 -5.83 -4.43 9.43
N THR A 89 -5.55 -5.23 8.42
CA THR A 89 -6.57 -5.77 7.50
C THR A 89 -6.50 -7.27 7.29
N LEU A 90 -5.49 -7.94 7.85
CA LEU A 90 -5.33 -9.39 7.82
C LEU A 90 -5.21 -9.95 9.24
N PRO A 91 -5.51 -11.25 9.47
CA PRO A 91 -5.53 -11.87 10.79
C PRO A 91 -4.11 -12.11 11.34
N SER A 92 -3.41 -11.04 11.70
CA SER A 92 -2.07 -11.08 12.28
C SER A 92 -1.99 -10.26 13.56
N LEU A 93 -1.00 -10.55 14.41
CA LEU A 93 -0.77 -9.82 15.65
C LEU A 93 -0.37 -8.38 15.39
N THR A 94 -0.74 -7.49 16.29
CA THR A 94 -0.35 -6.06 16.26
C THR A 94 1.15 -5.89 16.08
N GLN A 95 1.58 -4.84 15.38
CA GLN A 95 2.95 -4.50 15.00
C GLN A 95 3.52 -5.32 13.83
N THR A 96 2.78 -6.28 13.25
CA THR A 96 3.26 -7.00 12.08
C THR A 96 3.12 -6.14 10.81
N ALA A 97 4.21 -6.04 10.07
CA ALA A 97 4.26 -5.32 8.79
C ALA A 97 5.19 -6.03 7.81
N ILE A 98 4.99 -5.78 6.53
CA ILE A 98 5.83 -6.27 5.43
C ILE A 98 6.20 -5.09 4.55
N MET A 99 7.46 -5.03 4.16
CA MET A 99 7.94 -4.13 3.12
C MET A 99 8.22 -4.94 1.85
N HIS A 100 7.61 -4.52 0.75
CA HIS A 100 7.87 -5.06 -0.58
C HIS A 100 8.81 -4.12 -1.33
N ILE A 101 9.75 -4.67 -2.05
CA ILE A 101 10.67 -3.91 -2.90
C ILE A 101 10.60 -4.50 -4.31
N ASN A 102 10.20 -3.68 -5.28
CA ASN A 102 10.29 -4.03 -6.69
C ASN A 102 11.69 -3.71 -7.20
N TYR A 103 12.29 -4.67 -7.90
CA TYR A 103 13.60 -4.47 -8.51
C TYR A 103 13.49 -3.50 -9.69
N GLY A 104 14.43 -2.59 -9.82
CA GLY A 104 14.48 -1.61 -10.91
C GLY A 104 15.23 -0.35 -10.51
N ILE A 105 14.51 0.72 -10.19
CA ILE A 105 15.08 2.05 -9.93
C ILE A 105 15.79 2.13 -8.58
N VAL A 106 15.30 1.38 -7.58
CA VAL A 106 15.83 1.48 -6.21
C VAL A 106 17.05 0.60 -5.99
N ASP A 107 18.04 1.14 -5.26
CA ASP A 107 19.20 0.36 -4.80
C ASP A 107 18.81 -0.50 -3.58
N VAL A 108 18.56 -1.77 -3.84
CA VAL A 108 18.11 -2.74 -2.83
C VAL A 108 19.16 -2.94 -1.73
N GLU A 109 20.46 -2.91 -2.06
CA GLU A 109 21.51 -3.09 -1.05
C GLU A 109 21.59 -1.89 -0.11
N ARG A 110 21.38 -0.69 -0.64
CA ARG A 110 21.28 0.52 0.19
C ARG A 110 20.05 0.47 1.11
N ILE A 111 18.90 0.02 0.61
CA ILE A 111 17.69 -0.17 1.43
C ILE A 111 17.96 -1.20 2.52
N ARG A 112 18.58 -2.35 2.19
CA ARG A 112 18.94 -3.40 3.15
C ARG A 112 19.88 -2.90 4.23
N ARG A 113 20.86 -2.07 3.87
CA ARG A 113 21.77 -1.45 4.84
C ARG A 113 21.01 -0.60 5.87
N TYR A 114 20.12 0.28 5.43
CA TYR A 114 19.32 1.11 6.34
C TYR A 114 18.31 0.28 7.13
N TRP A 115 17.68 -0.72 6.50
CA TRP A 115 16.85 -1.68 7.20
C TRP A 115 17.58 -2.30 8.40
N ASN A 116 18.79 -2.80 8.20
CA ASN A 116 19.61 -3.42 9.26
C ASN A 116 20.00 -2.43 10.38
N ILE A 117 20.09 -1.13 10.07
CA ILE A 117 20.39 -0.10 11.08
C ILE A 117 19.17 0.20 11.96
N TYR A 118 17.97 0.28 11.36
CA TYR A 118 16.75 0.70 12.04
C TYR A 118 15.90 -0.46 12.55
N GLN A 119 16.13 -1.66 12.04
CA GLN A 119 15.41 -2.86 12.44
C GLN A 119 16.05 -3.47 13.71
N SER A 120 15.23 -4.20 14.48
CA SER A 120 15.73 -4.97 15.62
C SER A 120 16.71 -6.07 15.17
N THR A 121 17.81 -6.23 15.89
CA THR A 121 18.75 -7.35 15.70
C THR A 121 18.19 -8.69 16.19
N SER A 122 17.10 -8.66 16.99
CA SER A 122 16.44 -9.84 17.55
C SER A 122 14.98 -9.87 17.13
N PRO A 123 14.67 -10.36 15.92
CA PRO A 123 13.29 -10.41 15.44
C PRO A 123 12.42 -11.33 16.31
N SER A 124 11.19 -10.89 16.56
CA SER A 124 10.22 -11.71 17.30
C SER A 124 9.70 -12.86 16.44
N TYR A 125 10.08 -14.08 16.78
CA TYR A 125 9.54 -15.29 16.10
C TYR A 125 8.03 -15.43 16.23
N ILE A 126 7.43 -14.92 17.32
CA ILE A 126 5.98 -14.91 17.52
C ILE A 126 5.31 -14.04 16.45
N LEU A 127 5.84 -12.82 16.22
CA LEU A 127 5.31 -11.92 15.19
C LEU A 127 5.53 -12.49 13.78
N MET A 128 6.71 -13.06 13.51
CA MET A 128 6.99 -13.70 12.22
C MET A 128 6.05 -14.90 11.96
N SER A 129 5.83 -15.74 12.97
CA SER A 129 4.89 -16.86 12.88
C SER A 129 3.46 -16.40 12.68
N SER A 130 3.08 -15.28 13.29
CA SER A 130 1.75 -14.67 13.09
C SER A 130 1.56 -14.23 11.65
N ILE A 131 2.56 -13.58 11.03
CA ILE A 131 2.52 -13.21 9.60
C ILE A 131 2.36 -14.47 8.74
N ALA A 132 3.21 -15.49 8.95
CA ALA A 132 3.16 -16.72 8.18
C ALA A 132 1.80 -17.44 8.29
N ARG A 133 1.23 -17.51 9.50
CA ARG A 133 -0.09 -18.08 9.71
C ARG A 133 -1.19 -17.26 9.02
N SER A 134 -1.15 -15.94 9.12
CA SER A 134 -2.09 -15.04 8.45
C SER A 134 -2.09 -15.27 6.95
N LEU A 135 -0.92 -15.30 6.32
CA LEU A 135 -0.78 -15.57 4.89
C LEU A 135 -1.28 -16.97 4.51
N SER A 136 -1.05 -17.98 5.36
CA SER A 136 -1.58 -19.33 5.15
C SER A 136 -3.11 -19.37 5.16
N ILE A 137 -3.75 -18.67 6.10
CA ILE A 137 -5.22 -18.56 6.17
C ILE A 137 -5.75 -17.91 4.91
N VAL A 138 -5.18 -16.76 4.52
CA VAL A 138 -5.65 -16.04 3.34
C VAL A 138 -5.42 -16.84 2.05
N LYS A 139 -4.31 -17.57 1.95
CA LYS A 139 -4.04 -18.44 0.80
C LYS A 139 -5.05 -19.58 0.67
N ASN A 140 -5.50 -20.16 1.77
CA ASN A 140 -6.36 -21.32 1.75
C ASN A 140 -7.86 -20.97 1.71
N ASP A 141 -8.26 -19.92 2.43
CA ASP A 141 -9.66 -19.58 2.67
C ASP A 141 -10.00 -18.15 2.21
N GLY A 142 -9.04 -17.39 1.66
CA GLY A 142 -9.18 -15.97 1.35
C GLY A 142 -10.36 -15.67 0.44
N ASP A 143 -10.52 -16.41 -0.64
CA ASP A 143 -11.61 -16.20 -1.61
C ASP A 143 -12.97 -16.23 -0.91
N LYS A 144 -13.21 -17.24 -0.05
CA LYS A 144 -14.45 -17.38 0.70
C LYS A 144 -14.62 -16.25 1.72
N LEU A 145 -13.58 -15.98 2.51
CA LEU A 145 -13.63 -14.99 3.58
C LEU A 145 -13.86 -13.57 3.02
N PHE A 146 -13.21 -13.24 1.92
CA PHE A 146 -13.36 -11.92 1.30
C PHE A 146 -14.69 -11.79 0.55
N ALA A 147 -15.22 -12.84 -0.07
CA ALA A 147 -16.55 -12.83 -0.64
C ALA A 147 -17.62 -12.55 0.43
N GLU A 148 -17.59 -13.29 1.55
CA GLU A 148 -18.49 -13.04 2.67
C GLU A 148 -18.36 -11.62 3.26
N TYR A 149 -17.15 -11.08 3.30
CA TYR A 149 -16.90 -9.70 3.78
C TYR A 149 -17.51 -8.67 2.84
N VAL A 150 -17.31 -8.80 1.52
CA VAL A 150 -17.86 -7.89 0.50
C VAL A 150 -19.39 -7.92 0.52
N ASP A 151 -19.99 -9.09 0.65
CA ASP A 151 -21.45 -9.23 0.77
C ASP A 151 -21.99 -8.46 1.98
N LYS A 152 -21.33 -8.61 3.14
CA LYS A 152 -21.71 -7.88 4.37
C LYS A 152 -21.55 -6.38 4.24
N LEU A 153 -20.47 -5.90 3.57
CA LEU A 153 -20.28 -4.48 3.29
C LEU A 153 -21.36 -3.92 2.37
N THR A 154 -21.75 -4.69 1.35
CA THR A 154 -22.82 -4.30 0.42
C THR A 154 -24.15 -4.14 1.14
N ILE A 155 -24.51 -5.10 2.01
CA ILE A 155 -25.71 -5.02 2.84
C ILE A 155 -25.66 -3.80 3.77
N LEU A 156 -24.54 -3.57 4.45
CA LEU A 156 -24.38 -2.43 5.34
C LEU A 156 -24.52 -1.10 4.58
N SER A 157 -23.87 -0.98 3.42
CA SER A 157 -23.99 0.21 2.58
C SER A 157 -25.43 0.48 2.16
N CYS A 158 -26.16 -0.54 1.73
CA CYS A 158 -27.59 -0.42 1.39
C CYS A 158 -28.39 0.08 2.60
N LEU A 159 -28.17 -0.45 3.79
CA LEU A 159 -28.88 -0.02 5.00
C LEU A 159 -28.58 1.44 5.38
N LEU A 160 -27.32 1.88 5.24
CA LEU A 160 -26.91 3.25 5.56
C LEU A 160 -27.50 4.27 4.57
N TYR A 161 -27.52 3.93 3.27
CA TYR A 161 -28.07 4.83 2.23
C TYR A 161 -29.61 4.86 2.20
N THR A 162 -30.29 3.81 2.70
CA THR A 162 -31.76 3.73 2.74
C THR A 162 -32.36 4.18 4.07
N SER A 163 -31.56 4.34 5.11
CA SER A 163 -32.04 4.89 6.39
C SER A 163 -32.22 6.40 6.28
N PRO A 164 -33.37 6.96 6.69
CA PRO A 164 -33.54 8.40 6.74
C PRO A 164 -32.50 8.98 7.69
N SER A 165 -31.78 10.01 7.23
CA SER A 165 -30.81 10.75 8.07
C SER A 165 -31.51 11.20 9.35
N PRO A 166 -30.96 10.94 10.53
CA PRO A 166 -31.49 11.54 11.75
C PRO A 166 -31.41 13.06 11.63
N ARG A 167 -32.55 13.71 11.73
CA ARG A 167 -32.69 15.20 11.71
C ARG A 167 -32.15 15.78 13.01
#